data_37de2fa0ce314b6972a3d1a5662e6a38
#
_entry.id   37de2fa0ce314b6972a3d1a5662e6a38
#
_cell.length_a   1.000
_cell.length_b   1.000
_cell.length_c   1.000
_cell.angle_alpha   90.00
_cell.angle_beta   90.00
_cell.angle_gamma   90.00
#
_symmetry.space_group_name_H-M   'P 1'
#
loop_
_entity.id
_entity.type
_entity.pdbx_description
1 polymer ?
#
loop_
_entity_poly.entity_id
_entity_poly.type
_entity_poly.pdbx_seq_one_letter_code
_entity_poly.pdbx_strand_id
1 'polypeptide(L)'
;AALWSGGVFLYVPKNVIIEDPIQALFLSDDAEALFAPHILIVAEENSSVTYVDNYVSGQDTGAVMHNGIAEVFVKRGASVRFASIHHLNEQATDITFRRAVTEQDARVEWMIGEMNLGDFASDTNTLLKGDGSTSDAKVICVGTNKQRMNVTTRATHFGKSSDSNMITRAVMRDEASAIINGITKIERGATHANGEQTERVLMLSPKARGDANPLLLIDEDEVTAGHAASVGQVNKDQVYYLMSRGLTQEQAERLIIYGFLAPVVSMIPIKKVEEQLKILVERKLGQ
;
A
#
# COMPACT_ATOMS: atom_id res chain seq x y z
N ALA A 1 -6.21 -16.88 -7.43
CA ALA A 1 -5.31 -17.56 -8.38
C ALA A 1 -6.05 -18.54 -9.31
N ALA A 2 -7.09 -19.26 -8.87
CA ALA A 2 -7.73 -20.29 -9.70
C ALA A 2 -8.48 -19.75 -10.93
N LEU A 3 -8.90 -18.50 -10.94
CA LEU A 3 -9.72 -17.88 -12.00
C LEU A 3 -9.05 -16.66 -12.62
N TRP A 4 -7.71 -16.63 -12.65
CA TRP A 4 -6.99 -15.50 -13.26
C TRP A 4 -7.26 -15.40 -14.77
N SER A 5 -7.39 -14.18 -15.28
CA SER A 5 -7.77 -13.89 -16.68
C SER A 5 -6.67 -13.18 -17.47
N GLY A 6 -5.44 -13.19 -16.99
CA GLY A 6 -4.29 -12.53 -17.59
C GLY A 6 -3.31 -12.06 -16.53
N GLY A 7 -2.33 -11.27 -16.89
CA GLY A 7 -1.38 -10.72 -15.92
C GLY A 7 0.02 -10.53 -16.48
N VAL A 8 1.00 -10.50 -15.58
CA VAL A 8 2.42 -10.31 -15.91
C VAL A 8 3.24 -11.41 -15.28
N PHE A 9 4.10 -12.03 -16.06
CA PHE A 9 5.20 -12.86 -15.56
C PHE A 9 6.52 -12.15 -15.81
N LEU A 10 7.22 -11.79 -14.73
CA LEU A 10 8.52 -11.14 -14.79
C LEU A 10 9.57 -12.02 -14.12
N TYR A 11 10.53 -12.48 -14.90
CA TYR A 11 11.68 -13.25 -14.44
C TYR A 11 12.95 -12.43 -14.61
N VAL A 12 13.66 -12.14 -13.52
CA VAL A 12 14.91 -11.40 -13.52
C VAL A 12 16.07 -12.39 -13.22
N PRO A 13 16.94 -12.65 -14.18
CA PRO A 13 18.04 -13.60 -14.00
C PRO A 13 19.03 -13.20 -12.91
N LYS A 14 19.80 -14.17 -12.42
CA LYS A 14 20.84 -13.98 -11.41
C LYS A 14 21.84 -12.89 -11.81
N ASN A 15 22.17 -12.00 -10.83
CA ASN A 15 23.11 -10.89 -10.97
C ASN A 15 22.69 -9.83 -12.03
N VAL A 16 21.44 -9.81 -12.46
CA VAL A 16 20.90 -8.77 -13.37
C VAL A 16 20.31 -7.64 -12.56
N ILE A 17 20.74 -6.42 -12.84
CA ILE A 17 20.18 -5.18 -12.28
C ILE A 17 19.42 -4.46 -13.39
N ILE A 18 18.12 -4.29 -13.23
CA ILE A 18 17.27 -3.52 -14.15
C ILE A 18 17.11 -2.13 -13.55
N GLU A 19 17.75 -1.14 -14.16
CA GLU A 19 17.78 0.24 -13.66
C GLU A 19 16.45 0.96 -13.92
N ASP A 20 15.88 0.78 -15.11
CA ASP A 20 14.62 1.41 -15.50
C ASP A 20 13.41 0.64 -14.94
N PRO A 21 12.40 1.33 -14.38
CA PRO A 21 11.19 0.67 -13.90
C PRO A 21 10.41 -0.02 -15.04
N ILE A 22 10.04 -1.29 -14.83
CA ILE A 22 9.12 -2.02 -15.69
C ILE A 22 7.70 -1.60 -15.30
N GLN A 23 6.91 -1.15 -16.28
CA GLN A 23 5.56 -0.65 -16.03
C GLN A 23 4.50 -1.48 -16.74
N ALA A 24 3.39 -1.76 -16.04
CA ALA A 24 2.20 -2.36 -16.59
C ALA A 24 0.98 -1.45 -16.37
N LEU A 25 0.15 -1.33 -17.39
CA LEU A 25 -1.13 -0.64 -17.29
C LEU A 25 -2.25 -1.65 -17.50
N PHE A 26 -3.12 -1.77 -16.52
CA PHE A 26 -4.31 -2.61 -16.58
C PHE A 26 -5.53 -1.72 -16.73
N LEU A 27 -6.15 -1.79 -17.88
CA LEU A 27 -7.37 -1.05 -18.22
C LEU A 27 -8.56 -2.00 -18.17
N SER A 28 -9.56 -1.67 -17.34
CA SER A 28 -10.86 -2.30 -17.34
C SER A 28 -11.86 -1.40 -18.05
N ASP A 29 -12.32 -1.81 -19.22
CA ASP A 29 -13.28 -1.09 -20.08
C ASP A 29 -14.54 -1.91 -20.39
N ASP A 30 -14.67 -3.12 -19.84
CA ASP A 30 -15.81 -4.02 -20.00
C ASP A 30 -16.37 -4.41 -18.62
N ALA A 31 -17.61 -4.01 -18.33
CA ALA A 31 -18.30 -4.29 -17.07
C ALA A 31 -18.73 -5.76 -16.93
N GLU A 32 -18.84 -6.50 -18.03
CA GLU A 32 -19.23 -7.91 -18.01
C GLU A 32 -18.04 -8.86 -17.87
N ALA A 33 -16.82 -8.36 -18.06
CA ALA A 33 -15.61 -9.15 -17.95
C ALA A 33 -15.13 -9.30 -16.50
N LEU A 34 -14.70 -10.50 -16.14
CA LEU A 34 -13.96 -10.74 -14.91
C LEU A 34 -12.54 -10.16 -15.05
N PHE A 35 -12.23 -9.12 -14.29
CA PHE A 35 -10.91 -8.53 -14.25
C PHE A 35 -10.08 -9.12 -13.11
N ALA A 36 -9.39 -10.22 -13.37
CA ALA A 36 -8.64 -10.99 -12.38
C ALA A 36 -7.17 -11.19 -12.79
N PRO A 37 -6.35 -10.13 -12.80
CA PRO A 37 -4.95 -10.22 -13.19
C PRO A 37 -4.11 -10.95 -12.14
N HIS A 38 -3.12 -11.73 -12.61
CA HIS A 38 -2.11 -12.36 -11.76
C HIS A 38 -0.72 -11.86 -12.14
N ILE A 39 -0.07 -11.21 -11.23
CA ILE A 39 1.31 -10.74 -11.35
C ILE A 39 2.21 -11.74 -10.65
N LEU A 40 3.19 -12.27 -11.37
CA LEU A 40 4.21 -13.17 -10.84
C LEU A 40 5.59 -12.60 -11.13
N ILE A 41 6.34 -12.24 -10.07
CA ILE A 41 7.71 -11.74 -10.17
C ILE A 41 8.65 -12.71 -9.49
N VAL A 42 9.69 -13.12 -10.22
CA VAL A 42 10.79 -13.93 -9.68
C VAL A 42 12.09 -13.17 -9.91
N ALA A 43 12.68 -12.68 -8.83
CA ALA A 43 13.98 -12.03 -8.82
C ALA A 43 15.04 -13.02 -8.30
N GLU A 44 15.89 -13.50 -9.20
CA GLU A 44 16.94 -14.46 -8.88
C GLU A 44 18.07 -13.83 -8.04
N GLU A 45 19.00 -14.65 -7.53
CA GLU A 45 20.07 -14.22 -6.62
C GLU A 45 20.80 -12.96 -7.11
N ASN A 46 20.95 -11.98 -6.18
CA ASN A 46 21.64 -10.71 -6.41
C ASN A 46 21.08 -9.89 -7.58
N SER A 47 19.83 -10.10 -7.96
CA SER A 47 19.16 -9.30 -8.98
C SER A 47 18.40 -8.12 -8.36
N SER A 48 18.08 -7.12 -9.18
CA SER A 48 17.30 -5.97 -8.73
C SER A 48 16.35 -5.50 -9.82
N VAL A 49 15.09 -5.20 -9.42
CA VAL A 49 14.09 -4.64 -10.33
C VAL A 49 13.12 -3.75 -9.58
N THR A 50 12.66 -2.72 -10.29
CA THR A 50 11.49 -1.93 -9.91
C THR A 50 10.34 -2.24 -10.85
N TYR A 51 9.22 -2.68 -10.29
CA TYR A 51 7.99 -2.94 -11.04
C TYR A 51 6.89 -1.97 -10.60
N VAL A 52 6.15 -1.43 -11.58
CA VAL A 52 5.05 -0.50 -11.34
C VAL A 52 3.82 -1.00 -12.07
N ASP A 53 2.70 -1.16 -11.38
CA ASP A 53 1.42 -1.36 -12.03
C ASP A 53 0.41 -0.25 -11.73
N ASN A 54 -0.45 -0.01 -12.70
CA ASN A 54 -1.55 0.93 -12.60
C ASN A 54 -2.84 0.24 -13.04
N TYR A 55 -3.85 0.29 -12.19
CA TYR A 55 -5.19 -0.24 -12.47
C TYR A 55 -6.15 0.92 -12.66
N VAL A 56 -6.74 1.01 -13.83
CA VAL A 56 -7.68 2.08 -14.17
C VAL A 56 -8.92 1.50 -14.84
N SER A 57 -10.06 2.16 -14.66
CA SER A 57 -11.27 1.88 -15.42
C SER A 57 -11.83 3.17 -16.03
N GLY A 58 -12.58 3.03 -17.13
CA GLY A 58 -13.36 4.14 -17.70
C GLY A 58 -14.43 4.61 -16.71
N GLN A 59 -14.83 5.88 -16.78
CA GLN A 59 -15.88 6.42 -15.91
C GLN A 59 -17.23 5.75 -16.17
N ASP A 60 -17.51 5.40 -17.41
CA ASP A 60 -18.78 4.82 -17.87
C ASP A 60 -18.75 3.28 -18.00
N THR A 61 -17.71 2.63 -17.49
CA THR A 61 -17.53 1.18 -17.62
C THR A 61 -18.57 0.35 -16.86
N GLY A 62 -19.34 0.97 -15.94
CA GLY A 62 -20.31 0.26 -15.08
C GLY A 62 -19.65 -0.46 -13.91
N ALA A 63 -20.31 -1.52 -13.39
CA ALA A 63 -19.82 -2.27 -12.25
C ALA A 63 -18.68 -3.21 -12.66
N VAL A 64 -17.47 -2.96 -12.16
CA VAL A 64 -16.28 -3.77 -12.38
C VAL A 64 -15.96 -4.58 -11.13
N MET A 65 -15.78 -5.89 -11.28
CA MET A 65 -15.22 -6.75 -10.24
C MET A 65 -13.74 -6.99 -10.56
N HIS A 66 -12.86 -6.34 -9.81
CA HIS A 66 -11.42 -6.61 -9.86
C HIS A 66 -11.01 -7.57 -8.73
N ASN A 67 -10.29 -8.63 -9.09
CA ASN A 67 -9.73 -9.59 -8.13
C ASN A 67 -8.27 -9.87 -8.50
N GLY A 68 -7.39 -8.99 -8.04
CA GLY A 68 -5.96 -9.00 -8.35
C GLY A 68 -5.15 -9.86 -7.40
N ILE A 69 -4.14 -10.56 -7.94
CA ILE A 69 -3.16 -11.31 -7.16
C ILE A 69 -1.76 -10.93 -7.63
N ALA A 70 -0.87 -10.63 -6.67
CA ALA A 70 0.55 -10.46 -6.95
C ALA A 70 1.38 -11.39 -6.06
N GLU A 71 2.28 -12.16 -6.67
CA GLU A 71 3.23 -13.04 -6.00
C GLU A 71 4.65 -12.63 -6.38
N VAL A 72 5.49 -12.37 -5.37
CA VAL A 72 6.86 -11.88 -5.55
C VAL A 72 7.82 -12.80 -4.83
N PHE A 73 8.68 -13.47 -5.56
CA PHE A 73 9.73 -14.33 -5.02
C PHE A 73 11.07 -13.61 -5.13
N VAL A 74 11.65 -13.27 -3.99
CA VAL A 74 12.90 -12.51 -3.90
C VAL A 74 13.98 -13.43 -3.36
N LYS A 75 14.85 -13.90 -4.26
CA LYS A 75 15.94 -14.83 -3.94
C LYS A 75 17.07 -14.15 -3.19
N ARG A 76 18.03 -14.93 -2.69
CA ARG A 76 19.12 -14.45 -1.85
C ARG A 76 19.80 -13.19 -2.41
N GLY A 77 19.89 -12.14 -1.58
CA GLY A 77 20.55 -10.88 -1.94
C GLY A 77 19.84 -10.08 -3.03
N ALA A 78 18.66 -10.52 -3.51
CA ALA A 78 17.90 -9.79 -4.52
C ALA A 78 17.05 -8.67 -3.90
N SER A 79 16.68 -7.69 -4.72
CA SER A 79 15.85 -6.57 -4.32
C SER A 79 14.70 -6.34 -5.31
N VAL A 80 13.48 -6.24 -4.81
CA VAL A 80 12.30 -5.88 -5.61
C VAL A 80 11.61 -4.69 -5.00
N ARG A 81 11.40 -3.63 -5.81
CA ARG A 81 10.48 -2.53 -5.49
C ARG A 81 9.20 -2.75 -6.29
N PHE A 82 8.09 -2.87 -5.58
CA PHE A 82 6.77 -3.05 -6.19
C PHE A 82 5.90 -1.85 -5.88
N ALA A 83 5.56 -1.06 -6.89
CA ALA A 83 4.63 0.05 -6.77
C ALA A 83 3.30 -0.30 -7.46
N SER A 84 2.17 -0.05 -6.80
CA SER A 84 0.83 -0.33 -7.34
C SER A 84 -0.09 0.84 -7.07
N ILE A 85 -0.79 1.32 -8.11
CA ILE A 85 -1.79 2.37 -7.99
C ILE A 85 -3.12 1.88 -8.55
N HIS A 86 -4.14 1.87 -7.69
CA HIS A 86 -5.49 1.49 -8.06
C HIS A 86 -6.38 2.72 -8.14
N HIS A 87 -6.99 2.94 -9.31
CA HIS A 87 -7.92 4.04 -9.56
C HIS A 87 -9.10 3.55 -10.41
N LEU A 88 -9.93 2.71 -9.82
CA LEU A 88 -11.14 2.16 -10.44
C LEU A 88 -12.34 3.06 -10.11
N ASN A 89 -13.39 3.00 -10.96
CA ASN A 89 -14.58 3.84 -10.87
C ASN A 89 -15.42 3.59 -9.61
N GLU A 90 -16.48 4.38 -9.41
CA GLU A 90 -17.34 4.33 -8.22
C GLU A 90 -18.13 3.03 -8.06
N GLN A 91 -18.44 2.35 -9.16
CA GLN A 91 -19.21 1.10 -9.16
C GLN A 91 -18.29 -0.13 -9.04
N ALA A 92 -16.96 0.07 -9.07
CA ALA A 92 -16.01 -1.02 -8.96
C ALA A 92 -15.93 -1.57 -7.54
N THR A 93 -15.75 -2.89 -7.47
CA THR A 93 -15.31 -3.58 -6.24
C THR A 93 -13.92 -4.14 -6.50
N ASP A 94 -12.93 -3.70 -5.71
CA ASP A 94 -11.54 -4.15 -5.84
C ASP A 94 -11.15 -5.04 -4.66
N ILE A 95 -10.70 -6.26 -4.98
CA ILE A 95 -10.16 -7.19 -3.99
C ILE A 95 -8.76 -7.59 -4.46
N THR A 96 -7.72 -7.16 -3.73
CA THR A 96 -6.34 -7.40 -4.15
C THR A 96 -5.54 -8.07 -3.04
N PHE A 97 -4.84 -9.14 -3.40
CA PHE A 97 -3.92 -9.88 -2.53
C PHE A 97 -2.50 -9.79 -3.09
N ARG A 98 -1.56 -9.30 -2.27
CA ARG A 98 -0.13 -9.22 -2.61
C ARG A 98 0.67 -10.04 -1.61
N ARG A 99 1.54 -10.89 -2.10
CA ARG A 99 2.42 -11.70 -1.26
C ARG A 99 3.85 -11.68 -1.77
N ALA A 100 4.82 -11.40 -0.88
CA ALA A 100 6.22 -11.65 -1.15
C ALA A 100 6.77 -12.77 -0.27
N VAL A 101 7.74 -13.48 -0.82
CA VAL A 101 8.60 -14.42 -0.07
C VAL A 101 10.04 -13.99 -0.28
N THR A 102 10.75 -13.66 0.82
CA THR A 102 12.13 -13.22 0.77
C THR A 102 13.07 -14.28 1.34
N GLU A 103 14.15 -14.55 0.62
CA GLU A 103 15.24 -15.40 1.07
C GLU A 103 16.32 -14.60 1.82
N GLN A 104 17.46 -15.22 2.13
CA GLN A 104 18.55 -14.59 2.88
C GLN A 104 19.01 -13.27 2.25
N ASP A 105 19.14 -12.22 3.08
CA ASP A 105 19.58 -10.88 2.69
C ASP A 105 18.77 -10.25 1.54
N ALA A 106 17.58 -10.78 1.25
CA ALA A 106 16.69 -10.27 0.22
C ALA A 106 15.84 -9.10 0.74
N ARG A 107 15.47 -8.20 -0.17
CA ARG A 107 14.70 -7.00 0.15
C ARG A 107 13.45 -6.87 -0.72
N VAL A 108 12.31 -6.58 -0.11
CA VAL A 108 11.10 -6.15 -0.83
C VAL A 108 10.61 -4.81 -0.30
N GLU A 109 10.26 -3.90 -1.22
CA GLU A 109 9.64 -2.62 -0.90
C GLU A 109 8.27 -2.54 -1.59
N TRP A 110 7.21 -2.31 -0.80
CA TRP A 110 5.85 -2.10 -1.29
C TRP A 110 5.49 -0.62 -1.24
N MET A 111 4.95 -0.09 -2.33
CA MET A 111 4.45 1.27 -2.44
C MET A 111 3.05 1.23 -3.03
N ILE A 112 2.03 1.25 -2.18
CA ILE A 112 0.65 0.99 -2.57
C ILE A 112 -0.18 2.28 -2.44
N GLY A 113 -0.80 2.68 -3.54
CA GLY A 113 -1.74 3.80 -3.62
C GLY A 113 -3.16 3.32 -3.93
N GLU A 114 -4.00 3.22 -2.90
CA GLU A 114 -5.39 2.82 -3.04
C GLU A 114 -6.26 4.06 -3.25
N MET A 115 -6.41 4.45 -4.53
CA MET A 115 -7.14 5.65 -4.96
C MET A 115 -8.47 5.30 -5.65
N ASN A 116 -8.99 4.09 -5.46
CA ASN A 116 -10.27 3.65 -5.99
C ASN A 116 -11.42 4.57 -5.57
N LEU A 117 -12.42 4.71 -6.44
CA LEU A 117 -13.65 5.44 -6.12
C LEU A 117 -14.73 4.52 -5.53
N GLY A 118 -14.69 3.22 -5.84
CA GLY A 118 -15.56 2.18 -5.28
C GLY A 118 -15.00 1.50 -4.04
N ASP A 119 -15.71 0.53 -3.50
CA ASP A 119 -15.32 -0.25 -2.32
C ASP A 119 -14.10 -1.13 -2.62
N PHE A 120 -13.21 -1.31 -1.64
CA PHE A 120 -12.06 -2.20 -1.84
C PHE A 120 -11.57 -2.92 -0.58
N ALA A 121 -10.91 -4.05 -0.81
CA ALA A 121 -10.12 -4.78 0.18
C ALA A 121 -8.73 -5.08 -0.38
N SER A 122 -7.68 -4.68 0.35
CA SER A 122 -6.29 -4.82 -0.03
C SER A 122 -5.51 -5.52 1.08
N ASP A 123 -4.88 -6.65 0.76
CA ASP A 123 -4.00 -7.41 1.67
C ASP A 123 -2.59 -7.49 1.07
N THR A 124 -1.60 -6.94 1.78
CA THR A 124 -0.20 -6.99 1.39
C THR A 124 0.60 -7.71 2.46
N ASN A 125 1.17 -8.87 2.13
CA ASN A 125 1.82 -9.77 3.07
C ASN A 125 3.24 -10.10 2.62
N THR A 126 4.22 -9.94 3.53
CA THR A 126 5.61 -10.37 3.32
C THR A 126 5.97 -11.50 4.26
N LEU A 127 6.47 -12.61 3.71
CA LEU A 127 7.05 -13.73 4.45
C LEU A 127 8.58 -13.60 4.41
N LEU A 128 9.16 -13.13 5.52
CA LEU A 128 10.60 -12.94 5.71
C LEU A 128 11.22 -14.29 6.12
N LYS A 129 11.48 -15.14 5.10
CA LYS A 129 11.94 -16.52 5.30
C LYS A 129 13.43 -16.63 5.57
N GLY A 130 14.23 -15.78 4.95
CA GLY A 130 15.68 -15.82 5.05
C GLY A 130 16.21 -14.93 6.16
N ASP A 131 17.38 -15.30 6.71
CA ASP A 131 18.10 -14.47 7.67
C ASP A 131 18.50 -13.14 7.02
N GLY A 132 18.42 -12.04 7.76
CA GLY A 132 18.77 -10.70 7.26
C GLY A 132 17.80 -10.13 6.21
N SER A 133 16.71 -10.82 5.90
CA SER A 133 15.75 -10.33 4.91
C SER A 133 14.96 -9.12 5.41
N THR A 134 14.58 -8.23 4.50
CA THR A 134 13.93 -6.96 4.85
C THR A 134 12.66 -6.69 4.05
N SER A 135 11.68 -6.04 4.69
CA SER A 135 10.42 -5.59 4.07
C SER A 135 10.07 -4.17 4.49
N ASP A 136 9.81 -3.30 3.52
CA ASP A 136 9.31 -1.95 3.78
C ASP A 136 7.98 -1.76 3.02
N ALA A 137 6.87 -1.58 3.74
CA ALA A 137 5.55 -1.42 3.15
C ALA A 137 4.97 -0.04 3.44
N LYS A 138 4.67 0.70 2.38
CA LYS A 138 4.08 2.04 2.44
C LYS A 138 2.74 2.02 1.72
N VAL A 139 1.66 2.31 2.45
CA VAL A 139 0.30 2.33 1.92
C VAL A 139 -0.34 3.68 2.14
N ILE A 140 -0.92 4.22 1.08
CA ILE A 140 -1.75 5.41 1.12
C ILE A 140 -3.13 5.05 0.60
N CYS A 141 -4.17 5.45 1.32
CA CYS A 141 -5.54 5.37 0.84
C CYS A 141 -6.33 6.65 1.14
N VAL A 142 -7.23 6.98 0.23
CA VAL A 142 -8.15 8.12 0.38
C VAL A 142 -9.57 7.63 0.15
N GLY A 143 -10.43 7.76 1.14
CA GLY A 143 -11.84 7.40 1.08
C GLY A 143 -12.74 8.63 0.98
N THR A 144 -13.74 8.58 0.10
CA THR A 144 -14.73 9.64 -0.14
C THR A 144 -16.13 9.06 -0.26
N ASN A 145 -17.14 9.90 -0.24
CA ASN A 145 -18.56 9.49 -0.33
C ASN A 145 -18.94 8.47 0.77
N LYS A 146 -19.46 7.31 0.40
CA LYS A 146 -19.84 6.20 1.31
C LYS A 146 -18.94 4.98 1.15
N GLN A 147 -17.76 5.18 0.63
CA GLN A 147 -16.78 4.14 0.33
C GLN A 147 -16.39 3.32 1.57
N ARG A 148 -16.31 2.01 1.42
CA ARG A 148 -15.85 1.06 2.45
C ARG A 148 -14.51 0.49 2.04
N MET A 149 -13.55 0.59 2.93
CA MET A 149 -12.17 0.19 2.67
C MET A 149 -11.67 -0.76 3.75
N ASN A 150 -10.97 -1.81 3.34
CA ASN A 150 -10.25 -2.69 4.25
C ASN A 150 -8.82 -2.83 3.75
N VAL A 151 -7.87 -2.35 4.54
CA VAL A 151 -6.43 -2.41 4.22
C VAL A 151 -5.73 -3.23 5.27
N THR A 152 -5.07 -4.30 4.85
CA THR A 152 -4.24 -5.14 5.72
C THR A 152 -2.80 -5.13 5.20
N THR A 153 -1.86 -4.78 6.06
CA THR A 153 -0.42 -4.96 5.84
C THR A 153 0.11 -5.97 6.84
N ARG A 154 0.91 -6.93 6.37
CA ARG A 154 1.44 -7.97 7.22
C ARG A 154 2.91 -8.27 6.91
N ALA A 155 3.70 -8.43 7.97
CA ALA A 155 5.05 -8.97 7.92
C ALA A 155 5.14 -10.18 8.86
N THR A 156 5.61 -11.32 8.34
CA THR A 156 5.84 -12.53 9.13
C THR A 156 7.32 -12.89 9.09
N HIS A 157 7.98 -12.83 10.24
CA HIS A 157 9.39 -13.08 10.42
C HIS A 157 9.66 -14.54 10.76
N PHE A 158 10.47 -15.20 9.94
CA PHE A 158 10.98 -16.56 10.15
C PHE A 158 12.51 -16.56 10.24
N GLY A 159 13.17 -15.69 9.44
CA GLY A 159 14.61 -15.54 9.42
C GLY A 159 15.13 -14.73 10.61
N LYS A 160 16.35 -15.06 11.07
CA LYS A 160 17.05 -14.31 12.10
C LYS A 160 17.45 -12.93 11.59
N SER A 161 17.46 -11.94 12.47
CA SER A 161 17.84 -10.56 12.12
C SER A 161 17.07 -9.99 10.94
N SER A 162 15.85 -10.50 10.69
CA SER A 162 14.96 -9.95 9.67
C SER A 162 14.32 -8.64 10.15
N ASP A 163 14.07 -7.72 9.22
CA ASP A 163 13.56 -6.38 9.54
C ASP A 163 12.31 -6.05 8.74
N SER A 164 11.31 -5.46 9.39
CA SER A 164 10.13 -4.94 8.70
C SER A 164 9.68 -3.58 9.21
N ASN A 165 9.27 -2.72 8.28
CA ASN A 165 8.64 -1.45 8.58
C ASN A 165 7.38 -1.29 7.74
N MET A 166 6.23 -1.05 8.39
CA MET A 166 4.94 -0.89 7.73
C MET A 166 4.34 0.46 8.08
N ILE A 167 4.04 1.29 7.08
CA ILE A 167 3.45 2.61 7.27
C ILE A 167 2.19 2.74 6.43
N THR A 168 1.03 2.87 7.09
CA THR A 168 -0.24 3.13 6.42
C THR A 168 -0.78 4.51 6.78
N ARG A 169 -1.13 5.31 5.78
CA ARG A 169 -1.78 6.63 5.91
C ARG A 169 -3.11 6.61 5.18
N ALA A 170 -4.20 6.84 5.93
CA ALA A 170 -5.54 6.91 5.39
C ALA A 170 -6.15 8.29 5.60
N VAL A 171 -6.78 8.86 4.57
CA VAL A 171 -7.55 10.10 4.67
C VAL A 171 -9.01 9.78 4.36
N MET A 172 -9.92 10.15 5.27
CA MET A 172 -11.33 9.81 5.19
C MET A 172 -12.18 11.07 5.13
N ARG A 173 -13.03 11.15 4.11
CA ARG A 173 -13.97 12.27 3.90
C ARG A 173 -15.40 11.76 3.80
N ASP A 174 -16.36 12.66 3.93
CA ASP A 174 -17.81 12.43 3.83
C ASP A 174 -18.32 11.38 4.82
N GLU A 175 -18.86 10.26 4.36
CA GLU A 175 -19.32 9.12 5.14
C GLU A 175 -18.45 7.85 4.91
N ALA A 176 -17.26 8.04 4.33
CA ALA A 176 -16.38 6.91 4.05
C ALA A 176 -15.89 6.23 5.33
N SER A 177 -15.69 4.92 5.26
CA SER A 177 -15.23 4.10 6.38
C SER A 177 -14.03 3.23 6.00
N ALA A 178 -13.05 3.14 6.90
CA ALA A 178 -11.87 2.30 6.70
C ALA A 178 -11.57 1.44 7.92
N ILE A 179 -11.14 0.20 7.66
CA ILE A 179 -10.50 -0.67 8.63
C ILE A 179 -9.06 -0.85 8.18
N ILE A 180 -8.11 -0.44 9.02
CA ILE A 180 -6.68 -0.54 8.75
C ILE A 180 -6.08 -1.53 9.72
N ASN A 181 -5.54 -2.63 9.22
CA ASN A 181 -4.90 -3.66 10.02
C ASN A 181 -3.39 -3.69 9.72
N GLY A 182 -2.57 -3.52 10.74
CA GLY A 182 -1.14 -3.80 10.70
C GLY A 182 -0.83 -5.06 11.49
N ILE A 183 -0.14 -6.03 10.91
CA ILE A 183 0.12 -7.30 11.57
C ILE A 183 1.60 -7.64 11.47
N THR A 184 2.30 -7.57 12.60
CA THR A 184 3.67 -8.07 12.72
C THR A 184 3.62 -9.41 13.45
N LYS A 185 4.08 -10.46 12.77
CA LYS A 185 4.23 -11.79 13.38
C LYS A 185 5.69 -12.18 13.41
N ILE A 186 6.20 -12.56 14.58
CA ILE A 186 7.57 -13.06 14.75
C ILE A 186 7.48 -14.50 15.24
N GLU A 187 7.90 -15.42 14.38
CA GLU A 187 7.87 -16.85 14.67
C GLU A 187 9.05 -17.25 15.58
N ARG A 188 8.88 -18.34 16.29
CA ARG A 188 9.95 -18.91 17.13
C ARG A 188 11.17 -19.27 16.28
N GLY A 189 12.36 -18.85 16.72
CA GLY A 189 13.62 -19.00 16.02
C GLY A 189 14.07 -17.78 15.20
N ALA A 190 13.18 -16.80 15.00
CA ALA A 190 13.50 -15.54 14.32
C ALA A 190 14.20 -14.53 15.28
N THR A 191 15.27 -14.98 15.94
CA THR A 191 16.02 -14.17 16.89
C THR A 191 16.58 -12.90 16.27
N HIS A 192 16.60 -11.79 17.05
CA HIS A 192 17.05 -10.46 16.62
C HIS A 192 16.21 -9.85 15.48
N ALA A 193 15.01 -10.39 15.21
CA ALA A 193 14.08 -9.75 14.28
C ALA A 193 13.60 -8.41 14.85
N ASN A 194 13.36 -7.45 13.94
CA ASN A 194 12.80 -6.15 14.26
C ASN A 194 11.55 -5.89 13.40
N GLY A 195 10.44 -5.49 14.04
CA GLY A 195 9.19 -5.21 13.34
C GLY A 195 8.54 -3.92 13.83
N GLU A 196 8.51 -2.91 12.97
CA GLU A 196 7.86 -1.63 13.25
C GLU A 196 6.62 -1.43 12.38
N GLN A 197 5.55 -0.89 12.98
CA GLN A 197 4.33 -0.57 12.22
C GLN A 197 3.70 0.74 12.69
N THR A 198 3.16 1.50 11.75
CA THR A 198 2.50 2.77 12.01
C THR A 198 1.26 2.91 11.15
N GLU A 199 0.08 2.97 11.78
CA GLU A 199 -1.20 3.21 11.14
C GLU A 199 -1.74 4.57 11.57
N ARG A 200 -2.00 5.46 10.61
CA ARG A 200 -2.61 6.76 10.93
C ARG A 200 -3.80 7.04 10.01
N VAL A 201 -4.91 7.41 10.63
CA VAL A 201 -6.13 7.81 9.93
C VAL A 201 -6.48 9.24 10.24
N LEU A 202 -6.63 10.07 9.21
CA LEU A 202 -7.07 11.44 9.30
C LEU A 202 -8.51 11.55 8.78
N MET A 203 -9.45 11.93 9.64
CA MET A 203 -10.84 12.15 9.27
C MET A 203 -11.10 13.64 9.00
N LEU A 204 -11.63 13.94 7.81
CA LEU A 204 -11.96 15.31 7.39
C LEU A 204 -13.41 15.66 7.71
N SER A 205 -14.27 14.67 7.90
CA SER A 205 -15.71 14.85 8.11
C SER A 205 -16.19 14.18 9.40
N PRO A 206 -17.19 14.73 10.08
CA PRO A 206 -17.72 14.14 11.32
C PRO A 206 -18.35 12.75 11.15
N LYS A 207 -18.82 12.43 9.94
CA LYS A 207 -19.42 11.13 9.61
C LYS A 207 -18.42 10.10 9.10
N ALA A 208 -17.19 10.52 8.76
CA ALA A 208 -16.13 9.61 8.36
C ALA A 208 -15.73 8.73 9.54
N ARG A 209 -15.40 7.47 9.23
CA ARG A 209 -14.97 6.50 10.23
C ARG A 209 -13.65 5.84 9.83
N GLY A 210 -12.75 5.67 10.80
CA GLY A 210 -11.52 4.92 10.63
C GLY A 210 -11.22 4.10 11.87
N ASP A 211 -10.92 2.83 11.68
CA ASP A 211 -10.48 1.92 12.74
C ASP A 211 -9.05 1.47 12.40
N ALA A 212 -8.11 1.69 13.31
CA ALA A 212 -6.72 1.24 13.18
C ALA A 212 -6.45 0.12 14.19
N ASN A 213 -6.09 -1.06 13.69
CA ASN A 213 -5.92 -2.27 14.48
C ASN A 213 -4.48 -2.80 14.33
N PRO A 214 -3.53 -2.31 15.13
CA PRO A 214 -2.18 -2.88 15.16
C PRO A 214 -2.17 -4.19 15.96
N LEU A 215 -1.60 -5.25 15.37
CA LEU A 215 -1.44 -6.56 16.02
C LEU A 215 0.03 -6.95 16.05
N LEU A 216 0.53 -7.31 17.23
CA LEU A 216 1.84 -7.91 17.43
C LEU A 216 1.65 -9.35 17.91
N LEU A 217 2.11 -10.30 17.10
CA LEU A 217 2.03 -11.74 17.38
C LEU A 217 3.46 -12.27 17.52
N ILE A 218 3.98 -12.30 18.75
CA ILE A 218 5.41 -12.51 19.00
C ILE A 218 5.58 -13.83 19.76
N ASP A 219 6.25 -14.80 19.11
CA ASP A 219 6.55 -16.13 19.64
C ASP A 219 8.05 -16.30 19.97
N GLU A 220 8.86 -15.23 19.92
CA GLU A 220 10.29 -15.20 20.17
C GLU A 220 10.67 -14.11 21.18
N ASP A 221 11.58 -14.41 22.12
CA ASP A 221 11.93 -13.50 23.22
C ASP A 221 13.00 -12.46 22.84
N GLU A 222 13.97 -12.83 22.00
CA GLU A 222 15.11 -11.98 21.62
C GLU A 222 14.80 -11.14 20.37
N VAL A 223 13.78 -10.26 20.44
CA VAL A 223 13.32 -9.46 19.30
C VAL A 223 12.97 -8.03 19.73
N THR A 224 12.87 -7.16 18.73
CA THR A 224 12.32 -5.82 18.89
C THR A 224 11.04 -5.71 18.06
N ALA A 225 9.97 -5.20 18.65
CA ALA A 225 8.75 -4.93 17.93
C ALA A 225 8.05 -3.70 18.50
N GLY A 226 7.53 -2.85 17.61
CA GLY A 226 6.83 -1.65 17.99
C GLY A 226 5.63 -1.37 17.09
N HIS A 227 4.61 -0.72 17.65
CA HIS A 227 3.52 -0.18 16.86
C HIS A 227 3.11 1.23 17.31
N ALA A 228 2.60 2.02 16.37
CA ALA A 228 1.97 3.29 16.64
C ALA A 228 0.68 3.43 15.82
N ALA A 229 -0.46 3.60 16.48
CA ALA A 229 -1.72 3.83 15.81
C ALA A 229 -2.33 5.16 16.24
N SER A 230 -2.90 5.89 15.30
CA SER A 230 -3.67 7.11 15.60
C SER A 230 -4.84 7.29 14.63
N VAL A 231 -5.99 7.61 15.19
CA VAL A 231 -7.18 7.99 14.45
C VAL A 231 -7.65 9.32 14.98
N GLY A 232 -7.72 10.33 14.13
CA GLY A 232 -8.06 11.69 14.56
C GLY A 232 -8.75 12.50 13.48
N GLN A 233 -9.47 13.52 13.91
CA GLN A 233 -10.03 14.54 13.03
C GLN A 233 -8.99 15.62 12.73
N VAL A 234 -9.20 16.34 11.62
CA VAL A 234 -8.44 17.56 11.34
C VAL A 234 -8.55 18.52 12.51
N ASN A 235 -7.41 19.03 12.96
CA ASN A 235 -7.37 19.99 14.05
C ASN A 235 -7.90 21.34 13.56
N LYS A 236 -9.05 21.77 14.11
CA LYS A 236 -9.71 23.03 13.76
C LYS A 236 -8.87 24.27 14.07
N ASP A 237 -8.04 24.21 15.10
CA ASP A 237 -7.15 25.33 15.44
C ASP A 237 -6.03 25.48 14.40
N GLN A 238 -5.52 24.39 13.85
CA GLN A 238 -4.58 24.43 12.74
C GLN A 238 -5.21 25.01 11.47
N VAL A 239 -6.43 24.61 11.14
CA VAL A 239 -7.20 25.17 10.03
C VAL A 239 -7.39 26.68 10.24
N TYR A 240 -7.87 27.08 11.42
CA TYR A 240 -8.06 28.49 11.77
C TYR A 240 -6.76 29.31 11.68
N TYR A 241 -5.67 28.75 12.20
CA TYR A 241 -4.36 29.40 12.10
C TYR A 241 -3.93 29.63 10.65
N LEU A 242 -4.07 28.64 9.77
CA LEU A 242 -3.74 28.78 8.36
C LEU A 242 -4.66 29.80 7.67
N MET A 243 -5.95 29.80 8.00
CA MET A 243 -6.90 30.82 7.50
C MET A 243 -6.51 32.23 7.96
N SER A 244 -6.06 32.40 9.20
CA SER A 244 -5.57 33.70 9.71
C SER A 244 -4.32 34.21 8.98
N ARG A 245 -3.62 33.32 8.25
CA ARG A 245 -2.48 33.63 7.37
C ARG A 245 -2.87 33.88 5.92
N GLY A 246 -4.18 33.94 5.62
CA GLY A 246 -4.70 34.31 4.30
C GLY A 246 -5.09 33.12 3.40
N LEU A 247 -5.05 31.90 3.91
CA LEU A 247 -5.53 30.74 3.14
C LEU A 247 -7.05 30.62 3.27
N THR A 248 -7.73 30.12 2.23
CA THR A 248 -9.11 29.66 2.35
C THR A 248 -9.16 28.42 3.23
N GLN A 249 -10.33 28.07 3.75
CA GLN A 249 -10.51 26.83 4.51
C GLN A 249 -10.05 25.61 3.71
N GLU A 250 -10.44 25.53 2.45
CA GLU A 250 -10.09 24.47 1.52
C GLU A 250 -8.56 24.36 1.32
N GLN A 251 -7.88 25.50 1.13
CA GLN A 251 -6.43 25.53 1.02
C GLN A 251 -5.74 25.10 2.32
N ALA A 252 -6.29 25.47 3.47
CA ALA A 252 -5.77 25.07 4.77
C ALA A 252 -5.91 23.56 5.00
N GLU A 253 -7.07 23.01 4.76
CA GLU A 253 -7.32 21.56 4.86
C GLU A 253 -6.40 20.77 3.92
N ARG A 254 -6.28 21.23 2.68
CA ARG A 254 -5.38 20.66 1.67
C ARG A 254 -3.93 20.62 2.14
N LEU A 255 -3.42 21.71 2.70
CA LEU A 255 -2.05 21.78 3.20
C LEU A 255 -1.82 20.79 4.35
N ILE A 256 -2.81 20.63 5.25
CA ILE A 256 -2.77 19.66 6.35
C ILE A 256 -2.73 18.22 5.79
N ILE A 257 -3.56 17.91 4.79
CA ILE A 257 -3.59 16.59 4.15
C ILE A 257 -2.25 16.27 3.49
N TYR A 258 -1.68 17.22 2.75
CA TYR A 258 -0.37 17.01 2.15
C TYR A 258 0.72 16.79 3.20
N GLY A 259 0.73 17.57 4.26
CA GLY A 259 1.65 17.37 5.38
C GLY A 259 1.47 16.00 6.06
N PHE A 260 0.22 15.53 6.14
CA PHE A 260 -0.09 14.22 6.68
C PHE A 260 0.40 13.06 5.76
N LEU A 261 0.24 13.17 4.45
CA LEU A 261 0.64 12.15 3.48
C LEU A 261 2.15 12.23 3.12
N ALA A 262 2.77 13.40 3.23
CA ALA A 262 4.15 13.64 2.82
C ALA A 262 5.18 12.62 3.33
N PRO A 263 5.13 12.16 4.61
CA PRO A 263 6.11 11.18 5.09
C PRO A 263 6.10 9.84 4.34
N VAL A 264 5.01 9.52 3.63
CA VAL A 264 4.94 8.31 2.80
C VAL A 264 5.22 8.67 1.34
N VAL A 265 4.57 9.73 0.83
CA VAL A 265 4.71 10.14 -0.59
C VAL A 265 6.15 10.52 -0.93
N SER A 266 6.85 11.25 -0.05
CA SER A 266 8.24 11.68 -0.28
C SER A 266 9.27 10.54 -0.24
N MET A 267 8.88 9.38 0.27
CA MET A 267 9.74 8.19 0.33
C MET A 267 9.60 7.31 -0.94
N ILE A 268 8.69 7.65 -1.84
CA ILE A 268 8.50 6.93 -3.11
C ILE A 268 9.69 7.25 -4.02
N PRO A 269 10.54 6.27 -4.37
CA PRO A 269 11.77 6.53 -5.12
C PRO A 269 11.51 6.79 -6.61
N ILE A 270 10.26 6.60 -7.07
CA ILE A 270 9.86 6.79 -8.47
C ILE A 270 9.08 8.09 -8.60
N LYS A 271 9.75 9.14 -9.09
CA LYS A 271 9.20 10.49 -9.19
C LYS A 271 7.85 10.55 -9.93
N LYS A 272 7.69 9.80 -11.01
CA LYS A 272 6.42 9.74 -11.77
C LYS A 272 5.27 9.13 -10.96
N VAL A 273 5.55 8.13 -10.12
CA VAL A 273 4.56 7.51 -9.22
C VAL A 273 4.17 8.50 -8.12
N GLU A 274 5.13 9.21 -7.56
CA GLU A 274 4.88 10.27 -6.58
C GLU A 274 3.96 11.37 -7.16
N GLU A 275 4.27 11.86 -8.36
CA GLU A 275 3.48 12.88 -9.07
C GLU A 275 2.06 12.39 -9.38
N GLN A 276 1.93 11.16 -9.86
CA GLN A 276 0.64 10.54 -10.15
C GLN A 276 -0.22 10.41 -8.88
N LEU A 277 0.35 9.95 -7.78
CA LEU A 277 -0.38 9.85 -6.51
C LEU A 277 -0.85 11.23 -6.01
N LYS A 278 -0.02 12.27 -6.11
CA LYS A 278 -0.43 13.63 -5.76
C LYS A 278 -1.66 14.09 -6.57
N ILE A 279 -1.64 13.88 -7.88
CA ILE A 279 -2.76 14.24 -8.77
C ILE A 279 -4.03 13.46 -8.38
N LEU A 280 -3.92 12.16 -8.09
CA LEU A 280 -5.06 11.33 -7.72
C LEU A 280 -5.64 11.72 -6.35
N VAL A 281 -4.79 12.06 -5.39
CA VAL A 281 -5.21 12.60 -4.09
C VAL A 281 -6.00 13.90 -4.28
N GLU A 282 -5.50 14.82 -5.11
CA GLU A 282 -6.17 16.08 -5.43
C GLU A 282 -7.56 15.84 -6.03
N ARG A 283 -7.64 14.98 -7.03
CA ARG A 283 -8.91 14.64 -7.69
C ARG A 283 -9.92 14.04 -6.72
N LYS A 284 -9.50 13.11 -5.87
CA LYS A 284 -10.39 12.49 -4.86
C LYS A 284 -10.88 13.49 -3.79
N LEU A 285 -10.12 14.49 -3.50
CA LEU A 285 -10.50 15.52 -2.53
C LEU A 285 -11.33 16.64 -3.15
N GLY A 286 -11.70 16.52 -4.42
CA GLY A 286 -12.64 17.42 -5.09
C GLY A 286 -12.02 18.72 -5.60
N GLN A 287 -10.79 18.65 -6.07
CA GLN A 287 -10.03 19.82 -6.53
C GLN A 287 -9.64 19.71 -7.98
#